data_8afa980aacad5c88142959a78ebf939d
#
_entry.id   8afa980aacad5c88142959a78ebf939d
#
_cell.length_a   1.000
_cell.length_b   1.000
_cell.length_c   1.000
_cell.angle_alpha   90.00
_cell.angle_beta   90.00
_cell.angle_gamma   90.00
#
_symmetry.space_group_name_H-M   'P 1'
#
loop_
_entity.id
_entity.type
_entity.pdbx_description
1 polymer ?
#
loop_
_entity_poly.entity_id
_entity_poly.type
_entity_poly.pdbx_seq_one_letter_code
_entity_poly.pdbx_strand_id
1 'polypeptide(L)'
;MVCSLIPLMPQQVEAAADGFYTNGTSIYDANSNKFIMRGVNIAHAWYPNETETSIKAAAGKGANCVRIVCSDGKQYTKTTASELQKIIDTCKQNKVVAIVEVHDATGSDSTSDLNAAVDYWKEMKSIINNNRKYVIVNIANEWYGTWDGGAWASGYQTAIRNMRNAGIHNLLMVDCAGWGQYPDSIKYNGKSVIQADSDNNIMFSIHMYEYAGSDANTVRTNIDNALATGVPLTIGEFGFKHTNGDVDEYTIMQYCQQKGAGYMGWSWKGNGDTWAYLDLAKSWDGSNLSDWGNTLFYGDNGISKTASTCSVFTGSGSSSGSNTDNSGSGNSGSDYNTNGLDGVYYIKNAYSGKYLDIVNAYSSNGTNVQQYEFNGCTAQQFKLVNDGNGYYSILTHAQISRAV
;
A
#
# COMPACT_ATOMS: atom_id res chain seq x y z
N MET A 1 34.87 -26.18 24.13
CA MET A 1 33.77 -25.55 23.40
C MET A 1 33.59 -24.14 24.02
N VAL A 2 34.17 -23.11 23.38
CA VAL A 2 34.10 -21.75 23.93
C VAL A 2 32.90 -21.08 23.30
N CYS A 3 31.86 -20.82 24.08
CA CYS A 3 30.67 -20.09 23.68
C CYS A 3 31.00 -18.60 23.80
N SER A 4 31.30 -17.92 22.69
CA SER A 4 31.42 -16.47 22.63
C SER A 4 30.05 -15.83 22.80
N LEU A 5 29.76 -15.22 23.92
CA LEU A 5 28.65 -14.30 24.08
C LEU A 5 29.00 -13.00 23.33
N ILE A 6 28.39 -12.80 22.17
CA ILE A 6 28.40 -11.51 21.49
C ILE A 6 27.39 -10.63 22.25
N PRO A 7 27.81 -9.48 22.83
CA PRO A 7 26.84 -8.58 23.45
C PRO A 7 25.89 -8.07 22.38
N LEU A 8 24.58 -8.27 22.59
CA LEU A 8 23.56 -7.56 21.82
C LEU A 8 23.80 -6.06 22.02
N MET A 9 24.18 -5.37 20.95
CA MET A 9 24.10 -3.92 20.94
C MET A 9 22.64 -3.54 21.20
N PRO A 10 22.36 -2.55 22.04
CA PRO A 10 21.00 -2.06 22.18
C PRO A 10 20.55 -1.59 20.81
N GLN A 11 19.44 -2.15 20.33
CA GLN A 11 18.77 -1.69 19.13
C GLN A 11 18.45 -0.21 19.38
N GLN A 12 19.09 0.70 18.63
CA GLN A 12 18.68 2.09 18.66
C GLN A 12 17.20 2.10 18.28
N VAL A 13 16.36 2.54 19.18
CA VAL A 13 14.98 2.91 18.86
C VAL A 13 15.14 4.10 17.93
N GLU A 14 15.02 3.87 16.61
CA GLU A 14 14.93 4.97 15.67
C GLU A 14 13.78 5.87 16.13
N ALA A 15 14.08 7.16 16.24
CA ALA A 15 13.06 8.15 16.57
C ALA A 15 11.88 7.93 15.58
N ALA A 16 10.65 7.90 16.11
CA ALA A 16 9.46 7.69 15.28
C ALA A 16 9.56 8.62 14.07
N ALA A 17 9.40 8.04 12.88
CA ALA A 17 9.49 8.81 11.64
C ALA A 17 8.38 9.87 11.62
N ASP A 18 8.67 11.05 11.06
CA ASP A 18 7.67 12.14 11.00
C ASP A 18 6.51 11.85 10.04
N GLY A 19 6.57 10.73 9.29
CA GLY A 19 5.55 10.35 8.31
C GLY A 19 5.81 8.96 7.74
N PHE A 20 5.16 8.67 6.61
CA PHE A 20 5.41 7.43 5.89
C PHE A 20 6.84 7.37 5.35
N TYR A 21 7.44 6.19 5.44
CA TYR A 21 8.76 5.93 4.89
C TYR A 21 8.86 4.53 4.28
N THR A 22 9.89 4.32 3.46
CA THR A 22 10.14 3.05 2.78
C THR A 22 11.33 2.32 3.39
N ASN A 23 11.23 1.00 3.49
CA ASN A 23 12.36 0.13 3.81
C ASN A 23 12.26 -1.13 2.92
N GLY A 24 13.20 -1.27 1.98
CA GLY A 24 13.09 -2.26 0.92
C GLY A 24 11.78 -2.09 0.15
N THR A 25 11.09 -3.16 -0.12
CA THR A 25 9.82 -3.16 -0.86
C THR A 25 8.59 -2.93 0.02
N SER A 26 8.76 -2.40 1.22
CA SER A 26 7.67 -2.17 2.17
C SER A 26 7.54 -0.71 2.57
N ILE A 27 6.30 -0.27 2.78
CA ILE A 27 5.95 1.03 3.36
C ILE A 27 5.73 0.84 4.86
N TYR A 28 6.23 1.78 5.63
CA TYR A 28 6.00 1.88 7.07
C TYR A 28 5.37 3.22 7.42
N ASP A 29 4.48 3.21 8.38
CA ASP A 29 3.87 4.42 8.92
C ASP A 29 4.78 5.08 9.98
N ALA A 30 4.37 6.23 10.49
CA ALA A 30 5.12 6.99 11.48
C ALA A 30 5.33 6.27 12.84
N ASN A 31 4.61 5.19 13.07
CA ASN A 31 4.79 4.31 14.25
C ASN A 31 5.66 3.09 13.94
N SER A 32 6.31 3.06 12.76
CA SER A 32 7.15 1.96 12.26
C SER A 32 6.38 0.65 12.03
N ASN A 33 5.07 0.71 11.83
CA ASN A 33 4.28 -0.44 11.43
C ASN A 33 4.15 -0.51 9.91
N LYS A 34 4.24 -1.73 9.37
CA LYS A 34 4.06 -1.96 7.94
C LYS A 34 2.65 -1.56 7.52
N PHE A 35 2.55 -0.79 6.44
CA PHE A 35 1.30 -0.36 5.86
C PHE A 35 1.15 -0.88 4.43
N ILE A 36 0.03 -1.55 4.14
CA ILE A 36 -0.30 -2.05 2.80
C ILE A 36 -1.58 -1.36 2.35
N MET A 37 -1.52 -0.64 1.25
CA MET A 37 -2.65 0.12 0.71
C MET A 37 -3.74 -0.81 0.18
N ARG A 38 -4.97 -0.58 0.60
CA ARG A 38 -6.19 -1.23 0.13
C ARG A 38 -7.27 -0.17 0.00
N GLY A 39 -7.48 0.35 -1.20
CA GLY A 39 -8.31 1.54 -1.35
C GLY A 39 -8.97 1.71 -2.69
N VAL A 40 -9.43 2.93 -2.91
CA VAL A 40 -10.15 3.34 -4.11
C VAL A 40 -9.73 4.75 -4.53
N ASN A 41 -9.94 5.09 -5.80
CA ASN A 41 -9.76 6.43 -6.33
C ASN A 41 -11.05 7.24 -6.15
N ILE A 42 -10.92 8.54 -5.81
CA ILE A 42 -12.05 9.46 -5.59
C ILE A 42 -11.89 10.68 -6.49
N ALA A 43 -12.89 10.94 -7.28
CA ALA A 43 -12.94 11.90 -8.38
C ALA A 43 -13.18 13.36 -7.90
N HIS A 44 -12.34 13.88 -6.99
CA HIS A 44 -12.54 15.20 -6.36
C HIS A 44 -12.55 16.36 -7.36
N ALA A 45 -11.60 16.41 -8.30
CA ALA A 45 -11.49 17.53 -9.24
C ALA A 45 -12.75 17.74 -10.10
N TRP A 46 -13.53 16.68 -10.31
CA TRP A 46 -14.77 16.72 -11.10
C TRP A 46 -16.03 16.82 -10.21
N TYR A 47 -16.00 16.26 -9.01
CA TYR A 47 -17.15 16.19 -8.09
C TYR A 47 -16.76 16.60 -6.67
N PRO A 48 -16.30 17.85 -6.45
CA PRO A 48 -15.76 18.28 -5.16
C PRO A 48 -16.79 18.20 -4.02
N ASN A 49 -18.09 18.37 -4.32
CA ASN A 49 -19.15 18.28 -3.33
C ASN A 49 -19.43 16.87 -2.82
N GLU A 50 -19.00 15.84 -3.57
CA GLU A 50 -19.22 14.43 -3.25
C GLU A 50 -18.03 13.78 -2.52
N THR A 51 -16.93 14.50 -2.40
CA THR A 51 -15.66 13.96 -1.88
C THR A 51 -15.78 13.44 -0.46
N GLU A 52 -16.36 14.22 0.45
CA GLU A 52 -16.54 13.83 1.86
C GLU A 52 -17.43 12.59 2.00
N THR A 53 -18.56 12.58 1.28
CA THR A 53 -19.48 11.45 1.24
C THR A 53 -18.77 10.19 0.74
N SER A 54 -17.99 10.31 -0.34
CA SER A 54 -17.24 9.21 -0.94
C SER A 54 -16.16 8.66 -0.02
N ILE A 55 -15.36 9.52 0.62
CA ILE A 55 -14.33 9.11 1.60
C ILE A 55 -14.97 8.33 2.76
N LYS A 56 -16.02 8.88 3.36
CA LYS A 56 -16.76 8.25 4.46
C LYS A 56 -17.31 6.88 4.05
N ALA A 57 -17.89 6.80 2.88
CA ALA A 57 -18.50 5.57 2.38
C ALA A 57 -17.45 4.49 2.07
N ALA A 58 -16.34 4.83 1.41
CA ALA A 58 -15.24 3.91 1.14
C ALA A 58 -14.60 3.39 2.43
N ALA A 59 -14.33 4.27 3.39
CA ALA A 59 -13.83 3.93 4.72
C ALA A 59 -14.80 2.98 5.46
N GLY A 60 -16.09 3.28 5.43
CA GLY A 60 -17.14 2.44 6.05
C GLY A 60 -17.24 1.04 5.45
N LYS A 61 -16.71 0.82 4.24
CA LYS A 61 -16.61 -0.50 3.60
C LYS A 61 -15.26 -1.19 3.82
N GLY A 62 -14.37 -0.57 4.57
CA GLY A 62 -13.09 -1.17 4.98
C GLY A 62 -11.86 -0.66 4.22
N ALA A 63 -11.97 0.33 3.32
CA ALA A 63 -10.79 0.93 2.72
C ALA A 63 -9.88 1.54 3.81
N ASN A 64 -8.57 1.35 3.71
CA ASN A 64 -7.58 1.95 4.60
C ASN A 64 -6.86 3.15 3.99
N CYS A 65 -7.07 3.40 2.72
CA CYS A 65 -6.59 4.58 2.00
C CYS A 65 -7.55 4.97 0.88
N VAL A 66 -7.42 6.21 0.43
CA VAL A 66 -8.11 6.74 -0.75
C VAL A 66 -7.13 7.57 -1.57
N ARG A 67 -7.14 7.40 -2.89
CA ARG A 67 -6.38 8.24 -3.82
C ARG A 67 -7.30 9.33 -4.36
N ILE A 68 -6.92 10.57 -4.13
CA ILE A 68 -7.75 11.74 -4.38
C ILE A 68 -7.25 12.46 -5.63
N VAL A 69 -8.10 12.54 -6.62
CA VAL A 69 -7.88 13.28 -7.87
C VAL A 69 -7.94 14.77 -7.56
N CYS A 70 -6.77 15.43 -7.42
CA CYS A 70 -6.66 16.88 -7.29
C CYS A 70 -6.29 17.52 -8.64
N SER A 71 -6.34 18.84 -8.70
CA SER A 71 -5.98 19.62 -9.89
C SER A 71 -5.07 20.79 -9.52
N ASP A 72 -4.06 21.07 -10.36
CA ASP A 72 -3.22 22.26 -10.27
C ASP A 72 -3.86 23.49 -10.94
N GLY A 73 -4.97 23.31 -11.64
CA GLY A 73 -5.74 24.35 -12.32
C GLY A 73 -5.42 24.48 -13.81
N LYS A 74 -4.64 23.57 -14.39
CA LYS A 74 -4.26 23.65 -15.78
C LYS A 74 -5.32 23.06 -16.72
N GLN A 75 -5.91 21.92 -16.34
CA GLN A 75 -6.99 21.28 -17.09
C GLN A 75 -8.35 21.38 -16.38
N TYR A 76 -8.35 21.31 -15.05
CA TYR A 76 -9.56 21.31 -14.25
C TYR A 76 -9.56 22.48 -13.26
N THR A 77 -10.64 22.62 -12.49
CA THR A 77 -10.68 23.62 -11.42
C THR A 77 -9.63 23.28 -10.35
N LYS A 78 -8.75 24.22 -10.07
CA LYS A 78 -7.68 24.05 -9.08
C LYS A 78 -8.21 23.65 -7.72
N THR A 79 -7.68 22.55 -7.18
CA THR A 79 -7.92 22.20 -5.78
C THR A 79 -7.18 23.17 -4.88
N THR A 80 -7.92 23.98 -4.14
CA THR A 80 -7.36 25.01 -3.28
C THR A 80 -6.71 24.45 -2.03
N ALA A 81 -5.87 25.23 -1.36
CA ALA A 81 -5.26 24.87 -0.08
C ALA A 81 -6.31 24.51 0.99
N SER A 82 -7.43 25.25 1.03
CA SER A 82 -8.53 24.98 1.96
C SER A 82 -9.23 23.65 1.66
N GLU A 83 -9.47 23.34 0.40
CA GLU A 83 -10.06 22.07 -0.03
C GLU A 83 -9.13 20.89 0.27
N LEU A 84 -7.84 21.01 -0.05
CA LEU A 84 -6.86 19.98 0.26
C LEU A 84 -6.78 19.70 1.76
N GLN A 85 -6.75 20.73 2.60
CA GLN A 85 -6.77 20.56 4.06
C GLN A 85 -8.05 19.84 4.52
N LYS A 86 -9.22 20.25 3.99
CA LYS A 86 -10.51 19.63 4.30
C LYS A 86 -10.57 18.16 3.90
N ILE A 87 -10.04 17.81 2.73
CA ILE A 87 -9.92 16.42 2.28
C ILE A 87 -9.08 15.59 3.26
N ILE A 88 -7.90 16.10 3.62
CA ILE A 88 -6.99 15.43 4.56
C ILE A 88 -7.67 15.25 5.93
N ASP A 89 -8.35 16.26 6.43
CA ASP A 89 -9.06 16.19 7.72
C ASP A 89 -10.22 15.21 7.67
N THR A 90 -10.94 15.13 6.55
CA THR A 90 -11.97 14.11 6.31
C THR A 90 -11.38 12.70 6.31
N CYS A 91 -10.23 12.49 5.65
CA CYS A 91 -9.52 11.22 5.66
C CYS A 91 -9.11 10.83 7.10
N LYS A 92 -8.55 11.78 7.87
CA LYS A 92 -8.17 11.55 9.28
C LYS A 92 -9.37 11.17 10.16
N GLN A 93 -10.49 11.88 10.02
CA GLN A 93 -11.72 11.58 10.76
C GLN A 93 -12.25 10.17 10.47
N ASN A 94 -12.08 9.70 9.24
CA ASN A 94 -12.51 8.38 8.81
C ASN A 94 -11.41 7.30 8.88
N LYS A 95 -10.23 7.63 9.46
CA LYS A 95 -9.11 6.72 9.68
C LYS A 95 -8.58 6.06 8.39
N VAL A 96 -8.55 6.80 7.30
CA VAL A 96 -7.96 6.40 6.02
C VAL A 96 -6.80 7.30 5.65
N VAL A 97 -5.78 6.73 5.03
CA VAL A 97 -4.62 7.47 4.52
C VAL A 97 -5.02 8.19 3.24
N ALA A 98 -4.66 9.46 3.11
CA ALA A 98 -4.85 10.24 1.89
C ALA A 98 -3.63 10.04 0.95
N ILE A 99 -3.85 9.51 -0.24
CA ILE A 99 -2.91 9.60 -1.34
C ILE A 99 -3.44 10.72 -2.25
N VAL A 100 -2.71 11.84 -2.30
CA VAL A 100 -3.14 12.99 -3.08
C VAL A 100 -2.32 13.09 -4.36
N GLU A 101 -2.97 13.32 -5.50
CA GLU A 101 -2.31 13.39 -6.82
C GLU A 101 -2.79 14.59 -7.62
N VAL A 102 -1.99 15.04 -8.62
CA VAL A 102 -2.37 16.05 -9.61
C VAL A 102 -2.70 15.37 -10.93
N HIS A 103 -3.95 15.51 -11.37
CA HIS A 103 -4.48 14.81 -12.55
C HIS A 103 -4.27 15.54 -13.88
N ASP A 104 -3.91 16.81 -13.83
CA ASP A 104 -3.80 17.68 -15.01
C ASP A 104 -2.69 17.24 -15.97
N ALA A 105 -1.71 16.47 -15.51
CA ALA A 105 -0.60 15.99 -16.33
C ALA A 105 -0.88 14.64 -17.04
N THR A 106 -2.07 14.09 -16.91
CA THR A 106 -2.46 12.77 -17.45
C THR A 106 -2.17 12.67 -18.94
N GLY A 107 -1.34 11.68 -19.32
CA GLY A 107 -0.99 11.39 -20.70
C GLY A 107 -0.13 12.44 -21.41
N SER A 108 0.30 13.48 -20.71
CA SER A 108 1.15 14.51 -21.28
C SER A 108 2.61 14.05 -21.36
N ASP A 109 3.28 14.38 -22.48
CA ASP A 109 4.74 14.24 -22.64
C ASP A 109 5.49 15.52 -22.29
N SER A 110 4.76 16.57 -21.89
CA SER A 110 5.34 17.88 -21.61
C SER A 110 5.94 17.94 -20.20
N THR A 111 7.23 18.26 -20.12
CA THR A 111 7.88 18.57 -18.83
C THR A 111 7.27 19.80 -18.15
N SER A 112 6.64 20.71 -18.93
CA SER A 112 5.94 21.87 -18.36
C SER A 112 4.70 21.47 -17.56
N ASP A 113 4.04 20.36 -17.92
CA ASP A 113 2.87 19.86 -17.18
C ASP A 113 3.31 19.17 -15.88
N LEU A 114 4.38 18.37 -15.93
CA LEU A 114 4.98 17.82 -14.71
C LEU A 114 5.48 18.93 -13.76
N ASN A 115 6.09 19.98 -14.31
CA ASN A 115 6.55 21.11 -13.51
C ASN A 115 5.39 21.89 -12.88
N ALA A 116 4.25 22.03 -13.56
CA ALA A 116 3.05 22.65 -12.99
C ALA A 116 2.54 21.86 -11.77
N ALA A 117 2.50 20.52 -11.87
CA ALA A 117 2.18 19.66 -10.73
C ALA A 117 3.18 19.84 -9.56
N VAL A 118 4.49 19.91 -9.85
CA VAL A 118 5.51 20.17 -8.83
C VAL A 118 5.32 21.55 -8.19
N ASP A 119 5.00 22.57 -8.96
CA ASP A 119 4.77 23.93 -8.44
C ASP A 119 3.50 23.99 -7.58
N TYR A 120 2.45 23.25 -7.94
CA TYR A 120 1.29 23.06 -7.07
C TYR A 120 1.68 22.43 -5.72
N TRP A 121 2.49 21.37 -5.72
CA TRP A 121 2.95 20.76 -4.46
C TRP A 121 3.81 21.69 -3.62
N LYS A 122 4.63 22.55 -4.24
CA LYS A 122 5.37 23.59 -3.53
C LYS A 122 4.44 24.60 -2.86
N GLU A 123 3.35 24.99 -3.53
CA GLU A 123 2.33 25.85 -2.95
C GLU A 123 1.63 25.16 -1.76
N MET A 124 1.33 23.86 -1.88
CA MET A 124 0.67 23.06 -0.85
C MET A 124 1.63 22.52 0.24
N LYS A 125 2.91 22.84 0.16
CA LYS A 125 3.98 22.26 1.00
C LYS A 125 3.66 22.26 2.49
N SER A 126 3.18 23.35 3.03
CA SER A 126 2.89 23.45 4.45
C SER A 126 1.81 22.46 4.88
N ILE A 127 0.79 22.26 4.04
CA ILE A 127 -0.32 21.34 4.32
C ILE A 127 0.18 19.90 4.30
N ILE A 128 0.85 19.49 3.22
CA ILE A 128 1.29 18.10 3.06
C ILE A 128 2.36 17.72 4.09
N ASN A 129 3.31 18.62 4.38
CA ASN A 129 4.34 18.37 5.39
C ASN A 129 3.78 18.28 6.82
N ASN A 130 2.85 19.16 7.20
CA ASN A 130 2.21 19.13 8.52
C ASN A 130 1.35 17.87 8.72
N ASN A 131 1.00 17.19 7.62
CA ASN A 131 0.18 15.99 7.62
C ASN A 131 0.95 14.72 7.17
N ARG A 132 2.28 14.69 7.21
CA ARG A 132 3.12 13.58 6.70
C ARG A 132 2.73 12.21 7.24
N LYS A 133 2.18 12.14 8.45
CA LYS A 133 1.70 10.88 9.06
C LYS A 133 0.47 10.30 8.36
N TYR A 134 -0.23 11.11 7.57
CA TYR A 134 -1.53 10.79 7.01
C TYR A 134 -1.59 10.92 5.49
N VAL A 135 -0.51 11.47 4.87
CA VAL A 135 -0.50 11.87 3.46
C VAL A 135 0.70 11.29 2.73
N ILE A 136 0.41 10.62 1.62
CA ILE A 136 1.36 10.21 0.58
C ILE A 136 1.09 11.09 -0.64
N VAL A 137 2.14 11.55 -1.33
CA VAL A 137 2.01 12.43 -2.49
C VAL A 137 2.36 11.67 -3.76
N ASN A 138 1.37 11.47 -4.61
CA ASN A 138 1.57 11.01 -5.98
C ASN A 138 1.82 12.24 -6.84
N ILE A 139 3.02 12.36 -7.40
CA ILE A 139 3.53 13.62 -7.95
C ILE A 139 2.63 14.16 -9.06
N ALA A 140 2.31 13.30 -10.04
CA ALA A 140 1.46 13.62 -11.17
C ALA A 140 0.84 12.32 -11.71
N ASN A 141 -0.46 12.33 -11.98
CA ASN A 141 -1.15 11.19 -12.56
C ASN A 141 -0.66 10.94 -13.98
N GLU A 142 -0.27 9.68 -14.26
CA GLU A 142 0.01 9.17 -15.61
C GLU A 142 0.90 10.04 -16.51
N TRP A 143 1.74 10.84 -15.92
CA TRP A 143 2.77 11.51 -16.68
C TRP A 143 3.89 10.50 -16.92
N TYR A 144 4.24 10.18 -18.00
CA TYR A 144 4.50 10.47 -19.36
C TYR A 144 3.65 9.56 -20.28
N GLY A 145 2.93 10.12 -21.25
CA GLY A 145 2.01 9.35 -22.10
C GLY A 145 2.69 8.42 -23.10
N THR A 146 3.80 8.82 -23.68
CA THR A 146 4.59 7.98 -24.61
C THR A 146 5.31 6.84 -23.85
N TRP A 147 5.47 5.72 -24.55
CA TRP A 147 6.18 4.54 -24.05
C TRP A 147 7.71 4.72 -24.17
N ASP A 148 8.24 5.75 -23.50
CA ASP A 148 9.65 6.08 -23.41
C ASP A 148 10.08 6.20 -21.93
N GLY A 149 10.71 5.13 -21.42
CA GLY A 149 11.18 5.10 -20.04
C GLY A 149 12.36 6.03 -19.79
N GLY A 150 13.14 6.43 -20.80
CA GLY A 150 14.26 7.34 -20.65
C GLY A 150 13.81 8.78 -20.42
N ALA A 151 12.89 9.27 -21.24
CA ALA A 151 12.30 10.60 -21.09
C ALA A 151 11.50 10.72 -19.79
N TRP A 152 10.68 9.71 -19.47
CA TRP A 152 9.97 9.59 -18.20
C TRP A 152 10.91 9.71 -16.99
N ALA A 153 11.99 8.92 -16.96
CA ALA A 153 12.95 8.94 -15.86
C ALA A 153 13.64 10.30 -15.72
N SER A 154 14.03 10.94 -16.82
CA SER A 154 14.66 12.26 -16.81
C SER A 154 13.76 13.33 -16.21
N GLY A 155 12.47 13.31 -16.57
CA GLY A 155 11.48 14.25 -16.01
C GLY A 155 11.29 14.03 -14.51
N TYR A 156 11.02 12.80 -14.08
CA TYR A 156 10.82 12.52 -12.65
C TYR A 156 12.07 12.74 -11.79
N GLN A 157 13.27 12.48 -12.30
CA GLN A 157 14.50 12.86 -11.59
C GLN A 157 14.54 14.36 -11.28
N THR A 158 14.13 15.19 -12.23
CA THR A 158 14.07 16.65 -12.06
C THR A 158 12.95 17.04 -11.11
N ALA A 159 11.75 16.48 -11.27
CA ALA A 159 10.60 16.74 -10.41
C ALA A 159 10.90 16.40 -8.94
N ILE A 160 11.44 15.22 -8.67
CA ILE A 160 11.79 14.76 -7.32
C ILE A 160 12.81 15.68 -6.67
N ARG A 161 13.91 16.01 -7.36
CA ARG A 161 14.91 16.95 -6.83
C ARG A 161 14.29 18.32 -6.52
N ASN A 162 13.40 18.82 -7.37
CA ASN A 162 12.73 20.10 -7.16
C ASN A 162 11.80 20.05 -5.95
N MET A 163 11.09 18.97 -5.71
CA MET A 163 10.25 18.79 -4.53
C MET A 163 11.09 18.70 -3.25
N ARG A 164 12.17 17.89 -3.26
CA ARG A 164 13.08 17.77 -2.09
C ARG A 164 13.81 19.08 -1.79
N ASN A 165 14.29 19.78 -2.79
CA ASN A 165 14.91 21.12 -2.63
C ASN A 165 13.91 22.15 -2.08
N ALA A 166 12.63 22.00 -2.35
CA ALA A 166 11.58 22.82 -1.76
C ALA A 166 11.25 22.44 -0.32
N GLY A 167 11.80 21.35 0.22
CA GLY A 167 11.55 20.85 1.57
C GLY A 167 10.25 20.06 1.70
N ILE A 168 9.85 19.36 0.66
CA ILE A 168 8.74 18.38 0.70
C ILE A 168 9.35 17.02 1.02
N HIS A 169 9.01 16.45 2.20
CA HIS A 169 9.60 15.23 2.73
C HIS A 169 8.62 14.05 2.85
N ASN A 170 7.42 14.20 2.30
CA ASN A 170 6.44 13.11 2.20
C ASN A 170 7.01 11.92 1.41
N LEU A 171 6.49 10.71 1.66
CA LEU A 171 6.64 9.60 0.72
C LEU A 171 6.09 10.02 -0.65
N LEU A 172 6.92 9.95 -1.69
CA LEU A 172 6.53 10.29 -3.06
C LEU A 172 6.18 9.04 -3.84
N MET A 173 5.05 9.07 -4.54
CA MET A 173 4.61 8.03 -5.45
C MET A 173 4.77 8.52 -6.90
N VAL A 174 5.29 7.64 -7.75
CA VAL A 174 5.58 7.92 -9.16
C VAL A 174 4.90 6.87 -10.02
N ASP A 175 3.99 7.30 -10.89
CA ASP A 175 3.34 6.42 -11.86
C ASP A 175 4.33 6.09 -12.99
N CYS A 176 4.26 4.88 -13.54
CA CYS A 176 5.09 4.51 -14.67
C CYS A 176 4.66 5.24 -15.96
N ALA A 177 5.50 5.23 -16.99
CA ALA A 177 5.21 5.83 -18.28
C ALA A 177 4.04 5.15 -19.01
N GLY A 178 3.68 5.65 -20.20
CA GLY A 178 2.67 5.03 -21.07
C GLY A 178 1.28 5.07 -20.45
N TRP A 179 0.84 6.24 -19.94
CA TRP A 179 -0.43 6.35 -19.22
C TRP A 179 -0.48 5.42 -17.99
N GLY A 180 0.61 5.33 -17.24
CA GLY A 180 0.70 4.41 -16.10
C GLY A 180 0.74 2.91 -16.48
N GLN A 181 0.73 2.55 -17.75
CA GLN A 181 0.64 1.17 -18.24
C GLN A 181 1.92 0.63 -18.90
N TYR A 182 3.06 1.33 -18.76
CA TYR A 182 4.36 0.87 -19.27
C TYR A 182 5.35 0.53 -18.13
N PRO A 183 5.17 -0.63 -17.44
CA PRO A 183 6.00 -1.03 -16.30
C PRO A 183 7.48 -1.21 -16.63
N ASP A 184 7.84 -1.41 -17.90
CA ASP A 184 9.22 -1.50 -18.34
C ASP A 184 9.98 -0.19 -18.12
N SER A 185 9.30 0.96 -18.03
CA SER A 185 9.91 2.21 -17.60
C SER A 185 10.49 2.12 -16.19
N ILE A 186 9.78 1.47 -15.27
CA ILE A 186 10.26 1.19 -13.90
C ILE A 186 11.39 0.16 -13.96
N LYS A 187 11.21 -0.95 -14.66
CA LYS A 187 12.17 -2.06 -14.76
C LYS A 187 13.54 -1.58 -15.21
N TYR A 188 13.60 -0.79 -16.27
CA TYR A 188 14.86 -0.39 -16.89
C TYR A 188 15.41 0.95 -16.39
N ASN A 189 14.56 1.86 -15.94
CA ASN A 189 14.97 3.22 -15.57
C ASN A 189 14.65 3.58 -14.10
N GLY A 190 13.87 2.78 -13.39
CA GLY A 190 13.42 3.08 -12.03
C GLY A 190 14.56 3.34 -11.04
N LYS A 191 15.69 2.63 -11.16
CA LYS A 191 16.86 2.86 -10.29
C LYS A 191 17.39 4.28 -10.40
N SER A 192 17.40 4.87 -11.59
CA SER A 192 17.87 6.25 -11.78
C SER A 192 16.90 7.28 -11.17
N VAL A 193 15.60 6.95 -11.17
CA VAL A 193 14.56 7.77 -10.51
C VAL A 193 14.73 7.71 -9.00
N ILE A 194 14.93 6.50 -8.43
CA ILE A 194 15.19 6.30 -6.99
C ILE A 194 16.42 7.09 -6.54
N GLN A 195 17.51 7.04 -7.29
CA GLN A 195 18.76 7.76 -6.98
C GLN A 195 18.64 9.29 -7.01
N ALA A 196 17.59 9.82 -7.61
CA ALA A 196 17.32 11.27 -7.61
C ALA A 196 16.70 11.77 -6.31
N ASP A 197 16.20 10.86 -5.47
CA ASP A 197 15.56 11.19 -4.19
C ASP A 197 16.56 11.23 -3.05
N SER A 198 16.85 12.43 -2.55
CA SER A 198 17.78 12.63 -1.42
C SER A 198 17.27 12.04 -0.10
N ASP A 199 15.97 11.84 0.04
CA ASP A 199 15.35 11.30 1.24
C ASP A 199 15.26 9.75 1.21
N ASN A 200 15.55 9.13 0.05
CA ASN A 200 15.35 7.69 -0.20
C ASN A 200 13.93 7.23 0.18
N ASN A 201 12.93 8.05 -0.08
CA ASN A 201 11.55 7.87 0.33
C ASN A 201 10.59 7.97 -0.87
N ILE A 202 10.71 7.01 -1.79
CA ILE A 202 9.95 6.93 -3.04
C ILE A 202 9.34 5.54 -3.21
N MET A 203 8.23 5.48 -3.90
CA MET A 203 7.58 4.25 -4.35
C MET A 203 7.10 4.39 -5.79
N PHE A 204 6.85 3.27 -6.45
CA PHE A 204 6.26 3.25 -7.78
C PHE A 204 4.78 2.88 -7.76
N SER A 205 4.10 3.32 -8.81
CA SER A 205 2.71 2.97 -9.11
C SER A 205 2.60 2.49 -10.56
N ILE A 206 1.79 1.46 -10.76
CA ILE A 206 1.39 0.98 -12.09
C ILE A 206 -0.13 1.10 -12.15
N HIS A 207 -0.66 1.57 -13.28
CA HIS A 207 -2.07 1.49 -13.59
C HIS A 207 -2.31 0.26 -14.45
N MET A 208 -3.02 -0.73 -13.90
CA MET A 208 -3.21 -2.02 -14.56
C MET A 208 -4.57 -2.05 -15.26
N TYR A 209 -4.57 -1.57 -16.48
CA TYR A 209 -5.65 -1.77 -17.42
C TYR A 209 -5.25 -2.81 -18.46
N GLU A 210 -5.85 -2.78 -19.68
CA GLU A 210 -5.69 -3.81 -20.70
C GLU A 210 -4.26 -4.08 -21.18
N TYR A 211 -3.31 -3.15 -21.00
CA TYR A 211 -1.91 -3.37 -21.40
C TYR A 211 -1.06 -3.93 -20.26
N ALA A 212 -1.21 -3.39 -19.07
CA ALA A 212 -0.40 -3.80 -17.91
C ALA A 212 -1.04 -4.92 -17.09
N GLY A 213 -2.35 -5.14 -17.23
CA GLY A 213 -3.15 -6.06 -16.41
C GLY A 213 -3.93 -7.12 -17.19
N SER A 214 -3.62 -7.37 -18.46
CA SER A 214 -4.42 -8.20 -19.39
C SER A 214 -4.62 -9.66 -18.97
N ASP A 215 -3.67 -10.24 -18.25
CA ASP A 215 -3.66 -11.65 -17.87
C ASP A 215 -2.74 -11.92 -16.67
N ALA A 216 -2.90 -13.10 -16.06
CA ALA A 216 -2.17 -13.48 -14.85
C ALA A 216 -0.64 -13.47 -14.99
N ASN A 217 -0.09 -13.81 -16.15
CA ASN A 217 1.34 -13.81 -16.36
C ASN A 217 1.87 -12.38 -16.49
N THR A 218 1.17 -11.54 -17.24
CA THR A 218 1.48 -10.11 -17.41
C THR A 218 1.44 -9.40 -16.06
N VAL A 219 0.39 -9.58 -15.28
CA VAL A 219 0.24 -8.99 -13.93
C VAL A 219 1.43 -9.38 -13.03
N ARG A 220 1.71 -10.68 -12.90
CA ARG A 220 2.80 -11.17 -12.04
C ARG A 220 4.16 -10.66 -12.49
N THR A 221 4.44 -10.71 -13.78
CA THR A 221 5.70 -10.24 -14.35
C THR A 221 5.91 -8.75 -14.07
N ASN A 222 4.90 -7.94 -14.26
CA ASN A 222 4.96 -6.50 -14.06
C ASN A 222 5.19 -6.14 -12.58
N ILE A 223 4.48 -6.81 -11.66
CA ILE A 223 4.67 -6.62 -10.22
C ILE A 223 6.07 -7.05 -9.79
N ASP A 224 6.54 -8.22 -10.21
CA ASP A 224 7.87 -8.74 -9.84
C ASP A 224 9.00 -7.86 -10.37
N ASN A 225 8.90 -7.40 -11.62
CA ASN A 225 9.88 -6.49 -12.22
C ASN A 225 9.96 -5.15 -11.48
N ALA A 226 8.81 -4.58 -11.11
CA ALA A 226 8.77 -3.32 -10.37
C ALA A 226 9.35 -3.48 -8.96
N LEU A 227 8.98 -4.53 -8.22
CA LEU A 227 9.51 -4.82 -6.88
C LEU A 227 11.01 -5.14 -6.88
N ALA A 228 11.55 -5.67 -8.00
CA ALA A 228 12.98 -5.93 -8.17
C ALA A 228 13.84 -4.66 -8.18
N THR A 229 13.24 -3.47 -8.29
CA THR A 229 13.94 -2.18 -8.11
C THR A 229 14.35 -1.93 -6.65
N GLY A 230 13.72 -2.61 -5.70
CA GLY A 230 14.02 -2.54 -4.27
C GLY A 230 13.21 -1.49 -3.49
N VAL A 231 12.19 -0.88 -4.12
CA VAL A 231 11.24 0.03 -3.47
C VAL A 231 9.80 -0.50 -3.53
N PRO A 232 8.87 0.02 -2.70
CA PRO A 232 7.50 -0.43 -2.70
C PRO A 232 6.78 -0.16 -4.02
N LEU A 233 5.77 -0.99 -4.30
CA LEU A 233 4.85 -0.87 -5.42
C LEU A 233 3.41 -0.78 -4.92
N THR A 234 2.60 0.02 -5.61
CA THR A 234 1.15 -0.07 -5.59
C THR A 234 0.60 -0.17 -7.01
N ILE A 235 -0.55 -0.83 -7.16
CA ILE A 235 -1.38 -0.67 -8.34
C ILE A 235 -2.29 0.52 -8.03
N GLY A 236 -1.92 1.69 -8.60
CA GLY A 236 -2.57 2.98 -8.30
C GLY A 236 -3.97 3.06 -8.86
N GLU A 237 -4.17 2.41 -10.00
CA GLU A 237 -5.47 2.28 -10.65
C GLU A 237 -5.61 0.90 -11.29
N PHE A 238 -6.81 0.35 -11.25
CA PHE A 238 -7.22 -0.79 -12.06
C PHE A 238 -8.74 -0.92 -12.08
N GLY A 239 -9.26 -1.55 -13.12
CA GLY A 239 -10.65 -1.96 -13.28
C GLY A 239 -10.72 -3.46 -13.54
N PHE A 240 -11.91 -3.97 -13.91
CA PHE A 240 -12.10 -5.34 -14.39
C PHE A 240 -12.03 -5.44 -15.90
N LYS A 241 -12.13 -4.32 -16.59
CA LYS A 241 -11.92 -4.14 -18.02
C LYS A 241 -11.62 -2.69 -18.34
N HIS A 242 -11.08 -2.41 -19.52
CA HIS A 242 -10.94 -1.06 -20.05
C HIS A 242 -11.15 -1.07 -21.56
N THR A 243 -11.13 0.09 -22.20
CA THR A 243 -11.53 0.38 -23.58
C THR A 243 -11.28 -0.74 -24.61
N ASN A 244 -10.10 -1.34 -24.60
CA ASN A 244 -9.64 -2.29 -25.60
C ASN A 244 -9.50 -3.73 -25.11
N GLY A 245 -9.79 -4.00 -23.85
CA GLY A 245 -9.60 -5.35 -23.35
C GLY A 245 -10.05 -5.62 -21.92
N ASP A 246 -9.90 -6.88 -21.57
CA ASP A 246 -10.13 -7.41 -20.24
C ASP A 246 -8.96 -7.06 -19.31
N VAL A 247 -9.21 -7.08 -18.01
CA VAL A 247 -8.21 -6.90 -16.96
C VAL A 247 -8.37 -8.04 -15.97
N ASP A 248 -7.27 -8.69 -15.60
CA ASP A 248 -7.28 -9.78 -14.63
C ASP A 248 -7.22 -9.22 -13.20
N GLU A 249 -8.30 -8.58 -12.78
CA GLU A 249 -8.44 -7.96 -11.47
C GLU A 249 -8.28 -8.97 -10.32
N TYR A 250 -8.65 -10.21 -10.54
CA TYR A 250 -8.48 -11.27 -9.54
C TYR A 250 -7.01 -11.56 -9.27
N THR A 251 -6.21 -11.71 -10.33
CA THR A 251 -4.76 -11.89 -10.17
C THR A 251 -4.10 -10.64 -9.60
N ILE A 252 -4.51 -9.44 -9.99
CA ILE A 252 -4.01 -8.18 -9.41
C ILE A 252 -4.20 -8.20 -7.90
N MET A 253 -5.42 -8.38 -7.40
CA MET A 253 -5.71 -8.38 -5.96
C MET A 253 -4.97 -9.52 -5.23
N GLN A 254 -4.99 -10.73 -5.78
CA GLN A 254 -4.35 -11.90 -5.20
C GLN A 254 -2.82 -11.73 -5.10
N TYR A 255 -2.20 -11.31 -6.20
CA TYR A 255 -0.75 -11.23 -6.26
C TYR A 255 -0.20 -10.04 -5.47
N CYS A 256 -0.91 -8.91 -5.46
CA CYS A 256 -0.60 -7.82 -4.55
C CYS A 256 -0.65 -8.26 -3.08
N GLN A 257 -1.63 -9.08 -2.69
CA GLN A 257 -1.70 -9.63 -1.34
C GLN A 257 -0.50 -10.54 -1.04
N GLN A 258 -0.11 -11.41 -1.96
CA GLN A 258 1.04 -12.30 -1.81
C GLN A 258 2.37 -11.54 -1.68
N LYS A 259 2.54 -10.46 -2.44
CA LYS A 259 3.78 -9.68 -2.49
C LYS A 259 3.84 -8.54 -1.48
N GLY A 260 2.74 -8.25 -0.79
CA GLY A 260 2.64 -7.10 0.10
C GLY A 260 2.63 -5.76 -0.64
N ALA A 261 2.24 -5.75 -1.91
CA ALA A 261 2.02 -4.57 -2.72
C ALA A 261 0.64 -3.96 -2.44
N GLY A 262 0.52 -2.65 -2.68
CA GLY A 262 -0.76 -1.93 -2.58
C GLY A 262 -1.65 -2.15 -3.80
N TYR A 263 -2.96 -1.90 -3.65
CA TYR A 263 -3.86 -1.71 -4.79
C TYR A 263 -4.99 -0.74 -4.46
N MET A 264 -5.44 0.01 -5.49
CA MET A 264 -6.57 0.95 -5.42
C MET A 264 -7.41 0.85 -6.70
N GLY A 265 -8.71 0.50 -6.56
CA GLY A 265 -9.61 0.38 -7.70
C GLY A 265 -10.01 1.74 -8.28
N TRP A 266 -10.12 1.84 -9.58
CA TRP A 266 -10.68 2.98 -10.28
C TRP A 266 -12.16 2.72 -10.59
N SER A 267 -13.05 3.62 -10.23
CA SER A 267 -12.98 4.67 -9.22
C SER A 267 -14.29 4.64 -8.42
N TRP A 268 -14.39 5.35 -7.28
CA TRP A 268 -15.59 5.30 -6.44
C TRP A 268 -16.86 5.55 -7.23
N LYS A 269 -16.95 6.68 -7.94
CA LYS A 269 -18.06 7.04 -8.82
C LYS A 269 -17.70 8.28 -9.65
N GLY A 270 -18.42 8.46 -10.76
CA GLY A 270 -18.37 9.66 -11.59
C GLY A 270 -17.66 9.49 -12.90
N ASN A 271 -17.38 8.25 -13.32
CA ASN A 271 -16.93 7.99 -14.69
C ASN A 271 -18.04 8.39 -15.66
N GLY A 272 -17.66 9.08 -16.76
CA GLY A 272 -18.62 9.43 -17.83
C GLY A 272 -19.25 8.20 -18.47
N ASP A 273 -20.32 8.39 -19.21
CA ASP A 273 -21.17 7.30 -19.76
C ASP A 273 -20.36 6.18 -20.43
N THR A 274 -19.29 6.53 -21.14
CA THR A 274 -18.43 5.56 -21.83
C THR A 274 -17.71 4.61 -20.87
N TRP A 275 -17.35 5.08 -19.67
CA TRP A 275 -16.60 4.34 -18.66
C TRP A 275 -17.38 4.13 -17.35
N ALA A 276 -18.70 4.39 -17.35
CA ALA A 276 -19.55 4.21 -16.17
C ALA A 276 -19.50 2.80 -15.58
N TYR A 277 -19.09 1.81 -16.37
CA TYR A 277 -18.86 0.43 -15.91
C TYR A 277 -17.73 0.33 -14.87
N LEU A 278 -16.83 1.32 -14.80
CA LEU A 278 -15.76 1.40 -13.79
C LEU A 278 -16.23 1.99 -12.45
N ASP A 279 -17.44 2.56 -12.39
CA ASP A 279 -17.99 3.04 -11.12
C ASP A 279 -18.13 1.89 -10.11
N LEU A 280 -17.45 1.99 -8.98
CA LEU A 280 -17.54 1.03 -7.87
C LEU A 280 -18.88 1.15 -7.13
N ALA A 281 -19.40 2.37 -7.04
CA ALA A 281 -20.67 2.66 -6.39
C ALA A 281 -21.69 3.25 -7.36
N LYS A 282 -22.93 2.78 -7.28
CA LYS A 282 -24.07 3.34 -8.03
C LYS A 282 -24.59 4.63 -7.41
N SER A 283 -24.23 4.88 -6.14
CA SER A 283 -24.58 6.09 -5.37
C SER A 283 -23.36 6.59 -4.60
N TRP A 284 -23.25 7.92 -4.44
CA TRP A 284 -22.09 8.52 -3.78
C TRP A 284 -21.88 8.06 -2.33
N ASP A 285 -22.95 7.81 -1.61
CA ASP A 285 -22.95 7.30 -0.23
C ASP A 285 -22.61 5.79 -0.13
N GLY A 286 -22.41 5.12 -1.26
CA GLY A 286 -22.09 3.70 -1.31
C GLY A 286 -23.18 2.77 -0.82
N SER A 287 -24.43 3.23 -0.68
CA SER A 287 -25.57 2.37 -0.29
C SER A 287 -25.81 1.26 -1.30
N ASN A 288 -25.35 1.42 -2.53
CA ASN A 288 -25.47 0.44 -3.59
C ASN A 288 -24.16 0.36 -4.40
N LEU A 289 -23.47 -0.77 -4.35
CA LEU A 289 -22.28 -1.04 -5.15
C LEU A 289 -22.62 -1.64 -6.51
N SER A 290 -21.74 -1.43 -7.49
CA SER A 290 -21.74 -2.19 -8.74
C SER A 290 -21.19 -3.62 -8.49
N ASP A 291 -21.24 -4.48 -9.52
CA ASP A 291 -20.61 -5.80 -9.44
C ASP A 291 -19.09 -5.65 -9.27
N TRP A 292 -18.46 -4.70 -9.98
CA TRP A 292 -17.07 -4.33 -9.81
C TRP A 292 -16.77 -3.88 -8.35
N GLY A 293 -17.60 -3.01 -7.80
CA GLY A 293 -17.48 -2.60 -6.42
C GLY A 293 -17.61 -3.75 -5.42
N ASN A 294 -18.54 -4.68 -5.66
CA ASN A 294 -18.68 -5.88 -4.84
C ASN A 294 -17.45 -6.79 -4.94
N THR A 295 -16.89 -7.00 -6.14
CA THR A 295 -15.65 -7.75 -6.34
C THR A 295 -14.49 -7.11 -5.59
N LEU A 296 -14.27 -5.81 -5.75
CA LEU A 296 -13.16 -5.10 -5.12
C LEU A 296 -13.25 -5.10 -3.59
N PHE A 297 -14.44 -4.88 -3.02
CA PHE A 297 -14.58 -4.78 -1.57
C PHE A 297 -14.73 -6.14 -0.90
N TYR A 298 -15.48 -7.07 -1.48
CA TYR A 298 -15.91 -8.29 -0.79
C TYR A 298 -15.44 -9.59 -1.46
N GLY A 299 -14.77 -9.52 -2.61
CA GLY A 299 -14.13 -10.66 -3.26
C GLY A 299 -13.07 -11.34 -2.38
N ASP A 300 -12.46 -12.43 -2.87
CA ASP A 300 -11.55 -13.25 -2.04
C ASP A 300 -10.31 -12.51 -1.54
N ASN A 301 -9.72 -11.64 -2.32
CA ASN A 301 -8.61 -10.79 -1.89
C ASN A 301 -9.06 -9.32 -1.80
N GLY A 302 -10.36 -9.11 -1.57
CA GLY A 302 -10.98 -7.80 -1.52
C GLY A 302 -10.59 -6.98 -0.30
N ILE A 303 -10.86 -5.69 -0.38
CA ILE A 303 -10.49 -4.68 0.61
C ILE A 303 -10.92 -5.08 2.02
N SER A 304 -12.19 -5.48 2.22
CA SER A 304 -12.74 -5.80 3.55
C SER A 304 -12.06 -6.99 4.24
N LYS A 305 -11.39 -7.87 3.47
CA LYS A 305 -10.70 -9.05 3.98
C LYS A 305 -9.19 -8.82 4.18
N THR A 306 -8.61 -7.82 3.52
CA THR A 306 -7.15 -7.67 3.42
C THR A 306 -6.62 -6.32 3.92
N ALA A 307 -7.50 -5.33 4.13
CA ALA A 307 -7.13 -4.05 4.68
C ALA A 307 -6.93 -4.10 6.20
N SER A 308 -5.92 -3.38 6.68
CA SER A 308 -5.74 -3.07 8.09
C SER A 308 -5.67 -1.56 8.26
N THR A 309 -6.31 -1.01 9.27
CA THR A 309 -6.23 0.41 9.58
C THR A 309 -4.79 0.80 9.87
N CYS A 310 -4.31 1.90 9.27
CA CYS A 310 -2.98 2.42 9.54
C CYS A 310 -2.82 2.75 11.03
N SER A 311 -1.71 2.36 11.62
CA SER A 311 -1.51 2.43 13.07
C SER A 311 -1.48 3.85 13.64
N VAL A 312 -1.21 4.84 12.80
CA VAL A 312 -1.29 6.27 13.19
C VAL A 312 -2.69 6.71 13.63
N PHE A 313 -3.72 5.94 13.28
CA PHE A 313 -5.11 6.20 13.67
C PHE A 313 -5.56 5.39 14.88
N THR A 314 -4.83 4.34 15.27
CA THR A 314 -5.22 3.45 16.38
C THR A 314 -4.59 3.82 17.71
N GLY A 315 -3.62 4.75 17.70
CA GLY A 315 -2.90 5.26 18.87
C GLY A 315 -1.99 4.19 19.50
N SER A 316 -0.71 4.46 19.66
CA SER A 316 0.11 3.75 20.65
C SER A 316 -0.27 4.26 22.05
N GLY A 317 -1.48 3.95 22.48
CA GLY A 317 -1.94 4.31 23.81
C GLY A 317 -1.59 3.20 24.79
N SER A 318 -0.57 3.40 25.62
CA SER A 318 -0.54 2.78 26.94
C SER A 318 -1.83 3.17 27.66
N SER A 319 -2.83 2.33 27.65
CA SER A 319 -3.99 2.49 28.52
C SER A 319 -3.66 1.89 29.87
N SER A 320 -3.21 2.72 30.79
CA SER A 320 -3.41 2.46 32.23
C SER A 320 -4.90 2.53 32.52
N GLY A 321 -5.39 1.47 33.15
CA GLY A 321 -6.78 1.18 33.30
C GLY A 321 -7.61 2.15 34.13
N SER A 322 -8.89 2.05 33.97
CA SER A 322 -9.88 2.27 35.04
C SER A 322 -11.04 1.30 34.81
N ASN A 323 -11.23 0.45 35.81
CA ASN A 323 -12.34 -0.48 35.94
C ASN A 323 -13.68 0.22 35.98
N THR A 324 -14.68 -0.30 35.30
CA THR A 324 -16.03 -0.38 35.84
C THR A 324 -16.65 -1.71 35.40
N ASP A 325 -17.08 -2.46 36.42
CA ASP A 325 -17.76 -3.73 36.32
C ASP A 325 -19.01 -3.68 35.46
N ASN A 326 -19.22 -4.70 34.63
CA ASN A 326 -20.53 -5.33 34.60
C ASN A 326 -20.43 -6.80 34.11
N SER A 327 -20.99 -7.65 34.89
CA SER A 327 -21.04 -9.09 34.81
C SER A 327 -21.92 -9.62 33.67
N GLY A 328 -21.43 -10.66 32.97
CA GLY A 328 -22.26 -11.43 32.02
C GLY A 328 -21.46 -12.51 31.27
N SER A 329 -21.40 -13.68 31.90
CA SER A 329 -21.23 -15.07 31.36
C SER A 329 -20.61 -15.32 29.98
N GLY A 330 -19.40 -15.89 29.96
CA GLY A 330 -19.03 -17.11 29.27
C GLY A 330 -18.82 -17.11 27.76
N ASN A 331 -17.57 -16.94 27.31
CA ASN A 331 -16.91 -17.98 26.51
C ASN A 331 -15.39 -17.66 26.41
N SER A 332 -14.56 -18.65 26.70
CA SER A 332 -13.11 -18.54 26.75
C SER A 332 -12.52 -18.38 25.36
N GLY A 333 -12.18 -17.16 24.99
CA GLY A 333 -11.27 -16.83 23.91
C GLY A 333 -10.03 -16.18 24.52
N SER A 334 -8.87 -16.82 24.41
CA SER A 334 -7.62 -16.33 24.96
C SER A 334 -7.21 -15.02 24.31
N ASP A 335 -7.15 -13.95 25.10
CA ASP A 335 -6.54 -12.68 24.71
C ASP A 335 -5.05 -12.87 24.44
N TYR A 336 -4.64 -12.70 23.18
CA TYR A 336 -3.24 -12.72 22.79
C TYR A 336 -2.63 -11.33 22.99
N ASN A 337 -1.64 -11.24 23.86
CA ASN A 337 -0.85 -10.04 24.08
C ASN A 337 0.08 -9.80 22.88
N THR A 338 -0.12 -8.72 22.12
CA THR A 338 0.52 -8.43 20.82
C THR A 338 1.86 -7.70 20.92
N ASN A 339 2.58 -7.80 22.04
CA ASN A 339 3.92 -7.26 22.19
C ASN A 339 4.99 -8.34 21.99
N GLY A 340 5.26 -8.70 20.73
CA GLY A 340 6.29 -9.70 20.44
C GLY A 340 6.27 -10.21 18.99
N LEU A 341 6.92 -11.35 18.78
CA LEU A 341 7.00 -12.04 17.49
C LEU A 341 5.77 -12.92 17.18
N ASP A 342 4.61 -12.62 17.73
CA ASP A 342 3.40 -13.37 17.43
C ASP A 342 3.04 -13.26 15.94
N GLY A 343 2.86 -14.39 15.27
CA GLY A 343 2.56 -14.43 13.86
C GLY A 343 2.95 -15.75 13.19
N VAL A 344 2.73 -15.83 11.87
CA VAL A 344 3.16 -16.97 11.04
C VAL A 344 4.41 -16.60 10.28
N TYR A 345 5.42 -17.45 10.38
CA TYR A 345 6.77 -17.20 9.86
C TYR A 345 7.33 -18.37 9.07
N TYR A 346 8.25 -18.07 8.15
CA TYR A 346 9.23 -19.00 7.63
C TYR A 346 10.52 -18.83 8.44
N ILE A 347 10.99 -19.90 9.06
CA ILE A 347 12.21 -19.85 9.90
C ILE A 347 13.40 -20.31 9.06
N LYS A 348 14.28 -19.35 8.72
CA LYS A 348 15.47 -19.60 7.88
C LYS A 348 16.71 -19.79 8.71
N ASN A 349 17.47 -20.84 8.43
CA ASN A 349 18.80 -21.01 8.99
C ASN A 349 19.80 -20.07 8.31
N ALA A 350 20.41 -19.18 9.05
CA ALA A 350 21.31 -18.15 8.52
C ALA A 350 22.60 -18.74 7.89
N TYR A 351 23.03 -19.92 8.31
CA TYR A 351 24.24 -20.56 7.80
C TYR A 351 23.99 -21.39 6.53
N SER A 352 22.97 -22.26 6.55
CA SER A 352 22.67 -23.15 5.43
C SER A 352 21.80 -22.51 4.34
N GLY A 353 21.13 -21.40 4.65
CA GLY A 353 20.14 -20.76 3.78
C GLY A 353 18.83 -21.53 3.66
N LYS A 354 18.70 -22.71 4.26
CA LYS A 354 17.52 -23.57 4.22
C LYS A 354 16.50 -23.17 5.29
N TYR A 355 15.28 -23.66 5.14
CA TYR A 355 14.14 -23.34 6.02
C TYR A 355 13.75 -24.54 6.90
N LEU A 356 13.26 -24.23 8.09
CA LEU A 356 12.62 -25.24 8.94
C LEU A 356 11.43 -25.83 8.20
N ASP A 357 11.27 -27.15 8.28
CA ASP A 357 10.30 -27.89 7.46
C ASP A 357 9.85 -29.16 8.18
N ILE A 358 8.55 -29.45 8.14
CA ILE A 358 7.97 -30.69 8.67
C ILE A 358 8.01 -31.75 7.55
N VAL A 359 8.72 -32.84 7.77
CA VAL A 359 8.88 -33.91 6.77
C VAL A 359 7.52 -34.34 6.22
N ASN A 360 7.36 -34.21 4.88
CA ASN A 360 6.14 -34.58 4.15
C ASN A 360 4.85 -33.91 4.66
N ALA A 361 4.96 -32.78 5.38
CA ALA A 361 3.82 -32.10 6.02
C ALA A 361 3.00 -33.04 6.93
N TYR A 362 3.56 -34.10 7.49
CA TYR A 362 2.86 -35.02 8.38
C TYR A 362 2.50 -34.34 9.70
N SER A 363 1.29 -34.66 10.20
CA SER A 363 0.74 -34.08 11.43
C SER A 363 0.88 -34.98 12.66
N SER A 364 1.51 -36.12 12.52
CA SER A 364 1.66 -37.10 13.62
C SER A 364 2.70 -36.62 14.63
N ASN A 365 2.46 -36.89 15.93
CA ASN A 365 3.48 -36.67 16.95
C ASN A 365 4.73 -37.50 16.64
N GLY A 366 5.90 -36.87 16.81
CA GLY A 366 7.18 -37.51 16.49
C GLY A 366 7.57 -37.37 15.01
N THR A 367 6.79 -36.65 14.18
CA THR A 367 7.23 -36.30 12.85
C THR A 367 8.51 -35.47 12.93
N ASN A 368 9.50 -35.85 12.12
CA ASN A 368 10.78 -35.15 12.10
C ASN A 368 10.67 -33.73 11.57
N VAL A 369 11.41 -32.81 12.19
CA VAL A 369 11.61 -31.44 11.73
C VAL A 369 12.99 -31.37 11.07
N GLN A 370 13.05 -30.89 9.83
CA GLN A 370 14.25 -30.87 9.01
C GLN A 370 14.58 -29.47 8.51
N GLN A 371 15.71 -29.33 7.83
CA GLN A 371 16.02 -28.18 6.99
C GLN A 371 15.82 -28.55 5.53
N TYR A 372 15.02 -27.78 4.80
CA TYR A 372 14.71 -28.03 3.39
C TYR A 372 14.82 -26.75 2.56
N GLU A 373 14.99 -26.89 1.27
CA GLU A 373 14.94 -25.75 0.34
C GLU A 373 13.59 -25.08 0.41
N PHE A 374 13.55 -23.75 0.24
CA PHE A 374 12.30 -23.01 0.28
C PHE A 374 11.36 -23.43 -0.85
N ASN A 375 10.17 -23.87 -0.49
CA ASN A 375 9.12 -24.26 -1.44
C ASN A 375 7.77 -23.60 -1.14
N GLY A 376 7.69 -22.79 -0.07
CA GLY A 376 6.51 -22.00 0.29
C GLY A 376 5.30 -22.80 0.80
N CYS A 377 5.43 -24.11 1.00
CA CYS A 377 4.31 -24.95 1.48
C CYS A 377 4.03 -24.74 2.98
N THR A 378 2.86 -25.22 3.44
CA THR A 378 2.43 -25.08 4.84
C THR A 378 3.33 -25.84 5.82
N ALA A 379 4.09 -26.85 5.37
CA ALA A 379 5.08 -27.56 6.17
C ALA A 379 6.25 -26.66 6.61
N GLN A 380 6.47 -25.54 5.95
CA GLN A 380 7.50 -24.55 6.27
C GLN A 380 6.96 -23.32 7.02
N GLN A 381 5.65 -23.28 7.28
CA GLN A 381 5.00 -22.20 8.00
C GLN A 381 4.84 -22.55 9.48
N PHE A 382 5.35 -21.68 10.36
CA PHE A 382 5.31 -21.86 11.80
C PHE A 382 4.68 -20.64 12.46
N LYS A 383 3.75 -20.86 13.37
CA LYS A 383 3.18 -19.81 14.20
C LYS A 383 4.03 -19.67 15.47
N LEU A 384 4.55 -18.48 15.72
CA LEU A 384 5.13 -18.12 17.01
C LEU A 384 4.03 -17.62 17.93
N VAL A 385 4.01 -18.08 19.16
CA VAL A 385 3.08 -17.66 20.21
C VAL A 385 3.87 -17.33 21.46
N ASN A 386 3.76 -16.08 21.92
CA ASN A 386 4.40 -15.65 23.16
C ASN A 386 3.75 -16.35 24.36
N ASP A 387 4.54 -16.97 25.23
CA ASP A 387 4.08 -17.63 26.45
C ASP A 387 4.09 -16.72 27.70
N GLY A 388 4.38 -15.44 27.53
CA GLY A 388 4.35 -14.43 28.60
C GLY A 388 5.61 -14.31 29.44
N ASN A 389 6.62 -15.18 29.24
CA ASN A 389 7.86 -15.21 30.06
C ASN A 389 9.13 -14.87 29.25
N GLY A 390 8.98 -14.25 28.08
CA GLY A 390 10.07 -13.99 27.15
C GLY A 390 10.46 -15.18 26.28
N TYR A 391 9.69 -16.25 26.33
CA TYR A 391 9.80 -17.44 25.47
C TYR A 391 8.67 -17.46 24.44
N TYR A 392 8.88 -18.23 23.38
CA TYR A 392 7.90 -18.43 22.33
C TYR A 392 7.70 -19.92 22.08
N SER A 393 6.45 -20.35 22.01
CA SER A 393 6.07 -21.64 21.45
C SER A 393 6.09 -21.55 19.93
N ILE A 394 6.68 -22.55 19.27
CA ILE A 394 6.72 -22.68 17.82
C ILE A 394 5.68 -23.76 17.45
N LEU A 395 4.61 -23.36 16.78
CA LEU A 395 3.53 -24.25 16.36
C LEU A 395 3.57 -24.42 14.84
N THR A 396 3.30 -25.62 14.32
CA THR A 396 3.16 -25.81 12.87
C THR A 396 1.88 -25.13 12.38
N HIS A 397 1.92 -24.43 11.25
CA HIS A 397 0.73 -23.80 10.69
C HIS A 397 -0.24 -24.82 10.05
N ALA A 398 0.27 -25.94 9.61
CA ALA A 398 -0.55 -27.03 9.07
C ALA A 398 -1.54 -27.63 10.10
N GLN A 399 -1.24 -27.46 11.40
CA GLN A 399 -2.16 -27.79 12.48
C GLN A 399 -1.88 -26.86 13.67
N ILE A 400 -2.61 -25.78 13.76
CA ILE A 400 -2.44 -24.67 14.75
C ILE A 400 -2.46 -25.13 16.23
N SER A 401 -2.76 -26.37 16.53
CA SER A 401 -2.92 -26.92 17.88
C SER A 401 -1.73 -27.71 18.42
N ARG A 402 -0.60 -27.82 17.71
CA ARG A 402 0.53 -28.65 18.16
C ARG A 402 1.83 -27.86 18.19
N ALA A 403 2.49 -27.87 19.36
CA ALA A 403 3.85 -27.37 19.52
C ALA A 403 4.88 -28.31 18.88
N VAL A 404 5.95 -27.77 18.32
CA VAL A 404 7.10 -28.50 17.76
C VAL A 404 8.14 -28.71 18.84
#